data_2f6ea4849a7f865eab06182644400f3f
#
_entry.id   2f6ea4849a7f865eab06182644400f3f
#
_cell.length_a   1.000
_cell.length_b   1.000
_cell.length_c   1.000
_cell.angle_alpha   90.00
_cell.angle_beta   90.00
_cell.angle_gamma   90.00
#
_symmetry.space_group_name_H-M   'P 1'
#
loop_
_entity.id
_entity.type
_entity.pdbx_description
1 polymer ?
#
loop_
_entity_poly.entity_id
_entity_poly.type
_entity_poly.pdbx_seq_one_letter_code
_entity_poly.pdbx_strand_id
1 'polypeptide(L)'
;LPLPMDTHSIRRAAGAGERAPPTLVLPRLTLPYVVERSLLWITCDYAVIGNSRRSEQTNNIHPQPTLKQLKMTEKAYILGMDIGTTSVKVCIYDPITKELLAKQNKDTAANIPSDQGIEGNKQDVPKIVSAVHYCVSRLPRDLLRHVNRIGVCGQMHGVVLWRNRAWEKIEKEGVVMRFDAIRENMSALYTWQDTRCKPEFLETLPKPDSHLKCYSGYGCATLLWMLKHKPEKLKNFSCSATVQDFVVAMLCDLDTPVISDQNAASWGYFNTEQNEWNTEILNSIEFPVNLLPKIIKSGEAAGVLKSSWNGIPEGTPVGVAMGDLQCSIISTLETEQDAVLNISTSAQLAIVSDSISDLGCNTIEHLPYFDNKYLVVAASLNGGNVLATFVKMLQQWMLEFGFHIPQSKVWEKLIALGLNASDSNMKISPLLLGERHTPTSKASVENIDLSNIQLASVFKSLCDSLIENLHCMMPKEILQKAKIKRIVGNGSGLSRNVVLQRAVEHYYSLPLEFTSGGDAARGAAIAVVKIQNV
;
A
#
# COMPACT_ATOMS: atom_id res chain seq x y z
N LEU A 1 -10.12 15.82 56.00
CA LEU A 1 -11.38 16.20 56.64
C LEU A 1 -12.45 16.42 55.59
N PRO A 2 -13.63 15.76 55.73
CA PRO A 2 -14.68 15.76 54.72
C PRO A 2 -15.92 16.55 55.11
N LEU A 3 -16.77 16.84 54.09
CA LEU A 3 -18.23 16.97 54.05
C LEU A 3 -18.87 18.34 54.45
N PRO A 4 -20.14 18.63 54.07
CA PRO A 4 -21.16 17.72 53.53
C PRO A 4 -21.94 18.18 52.27
N MET A 5 -22.74 17.25 51.78
CA MET A 5 -23.88 17.40 50.86
C MET A 5 -24.99 18.30 51.46
N ASP A 6 -25.76 18.94 50.57
CA ASP A 6 -27.21 19.09 50.82
C ASP A 6 -28.03 19.06 49.52
N THR A 7 -28.99 18.19 49.54
CA THR A 7 -30.07 17.98 48.59
C THR A 7 -31.24 18.91 48.94
N HIS A 8 -31.90 19.54 47.94
CA HIS A 8 -33.36 19.72 47.93
C HIS A 8 -33.91 20.04 46.54
N SER A 9 -34.65 19.10 46.04
CA SER A 9 -35.84 19.16 45.23
C SER A 9 -36.67 20.44 45.33
N ILE A 10 -37.36 20.84 44.22
CA ILE A 10 -38.82 21.07 44.13
C ILE A 10 -39.26 21.51 42.71
N ARG A 11 -40.13 20.68 42.14
CA ARG A 11 -41.38 20.87 41.38
C ARG A 11 -41.51 21.88 40.23
N ARG A 12 -41.88 21.30 39.10
CA ARG A 12 -42.95 21.61 38.10
C ARG A 12 -43.64 22.98 38.19
N ALA A 13 -43.71 23.66 37.03
CA ALA A 13 -44.93 24.26 36.51
C ALA A 13 -44.90 24.28 34.97
N ALA A 14 -46.00 23.84 34.37
CA ALA A 14 -46.30 23.86 32.95
C ALA A 14 -46.82 25.23 32.53
N GLY A 15 -46.62 25.61 31.25
CA GLY A 15 -47.29 26.77 30.67
C GLY A 15 -46.78 27.13 29.28
N ALA A 16 -47.44 26.64 28.29
CA ALA A 16 -47.78 27.08 26.96
C ALA A 16 -47.13 28.37 26.37
N GLY A 17 -46.75 28.33 25.10
CA GLY A 17 -46.65 29.49 24.26
C GLY A 17 -45.70 29.34 23.06
N GLU A 18 -46.21 28.89 21.96
CA GLU A 18 -45.61 28.92 20.63
C GLU A 18 -45.08 30.30 20.25
N ARG A 19 -43.90 30.36 19.64
CA ARG A 19 -43.59 31.18 18.45
C ARG A 19 -42.21 30.79 17.90
N ALA A 20 -42.19 30.28 16.65
CA ALA A 20 -40.99 30.05 15.87
C ALA A 20 -40.33 31.39 15.50
N PRO A 21 -39.00 31.46 15.46
CA PRO A 21 -38.27 32.60 14.89
C PRO A 21 -38.19 32.51 13.36
N PRO A 22 -38.09 33.65 12.68
CA PRO A 22 -38.21 33.74 11.20
C PRO A 22 -36.98 33.23 10.49
N THR A 23 -37.23 32.53 9.40
CA THR A 23 -36.26 32.05 8.40
C THR A 23 -35.56 33.23 7.74
N LEU A 24 -34.25 33.34 7.93
CA LEU A 24 -33.39 34.26 7.16
C LEU A 24 -33.11 33.63 5.81
N VAL A 25 -33.69 34.23 4.76
CA VAL A 25 -33.36 33.91 3.38
C VAL A 25 -32.13 34.72 3.00
N LEU A 26 -30.99 34.04 2.77
CA LEU A 26 -29.81 34.64 2.14
C LEU A 26 -29.90 34.49 0.63
N PRO A 27 -29.55 35.51 -0.16
CA PRO A 27 -29.60 35.45 -1.62
C PRO A 27 -28.48 34.59 -2.19
N ARG A 28 -28.82 33.73 -3.14
CA ARG A 28 -27.88 32.96 -3.97
C ARG A 28 -27.05 33.93 -4.82
N LEU A 29 -25.77 34.03 -4.56
CA LEU A 29 -24.80 34.60 -5.48
C LEU A 29 -24.42 33.51 -6.50
N THR A 30 -24.91 33.69 -7.71
CA THR A 30 -24.46 32.98 -8.91
C THR A 30 -23.19 33.66 -9.43
N LEU A 31 -22.07 32.97 -9.35
CA LEU A 31 -20.85 33.33 -10.10
C LEU A 31 -20.86 32.60 -11.45
N PRO A 32 -20.54 33.29 -12.57
CA PRO A 32 -20.49 32.65 -13.88
C PRO A 32 -19.19 31.83 -14.02
N TYR A 33 -19.35 30.55 -14.37
CA TYR A 33 -18.26 29.74 -14.87
C TYR A 33 -17.93 30.14 -16.30
N VAL A 34 -16.74 30.67 -16.51
CA VAL A 34 -16.17 30.85 -17.86
C VAL A 34 -15.48 29.52 -18.22
N VAL A 35 -16.06 28.82 -19.18
CA VAL A 35 -15.42 27.68 -19.85
C VAL A 35 -14.77 28.20 -21.12
N GLU A 36 -13.46 28.31 -21.11
CA GLU A 36 -12.70 28.52 -22.37
C GLU A 36 -12.67 27.18 -23.13
N ARG A 37 -13.41 27.16 -24.24
CA ARG A 37 -13.29 26.16 -25.31
C ARG A 37 -12.27 26.67 -26.32
N SER A 38 -11.10 26.07 -26.35
CA SER A 38 -10.18 26.20 -27.49
C SER A 38 -10.66 25.28 -28.62
N LEU A 39 -11.26 25.86 -29.63
CA LEU A 39 -11.58 25.21 -30.90
C LEU A 39 -10.33 25.23 -31.79
N LEU A 40 -9.74 24.08 -32.03
CA LEU A 40 -8.76 23.89 -33.10
C LEU A 40 -9.54 23.65 -34.41
N TRP A 41 -9.44 24.61 -35.34
CA TRP A 41 -9.89 24.44 -36.71
C TRP A 41 -8.79 23.73 -37.51
N ILE A 42 -9.10 22.57 -38.06
CA ILE A 42 -8.30 21.93 -39.11
C ILE A 42 -8.90 22.36 -40.42
N THR A 43 -8.19 23.21 -41.16
CA THR A 43 -8.52 23.58 -42.53
C THR A 43 -8.01 22.48 -43.46
N CYS A 44 -8.93 21.82 -44.17
CA CYS A 44 -8.60 21.00 -45.34
C CYS A 44 -8.59 21.90 -46.57
N ASP A 45 -7.44 22.12 -47.17
CA ASP A 45 -7.31 22.72 -48.48
C ASP A 45 -7.67 21.70 -49.56
N TYR A 46 -8.75 21.96 -50.31
CA TYR A 46 -9.07 21.29 -51.55
C TYR A 46 -8.38 22.07 -52.71
N ALA A 47 -7.39 21.46 -53.31
CA ALA A 47 -6.84 21.95 -54.57
C ALA A 47 -7.70 21.44 -55.74
N VAL A 48 -8.28 22.39 -56.48
CA VAL A 48 -8.96 22.16 -57.77
C VAL A 48 -7.89 22.04 -58.84
N ILE A 49 -7.83 20.92 -59.55
CA ILE A 49 -6.98 20.76 -60.75
C ILE A 49 -7.86 20.88 -61.98
N GLY A 50 -7.59 21.92 -62.76
CA GLY A 50 -8.14 22.14 -64.06
C GLY A 50 -7.45 21.29 -65.13
N ASN A 51 -8.23 20.82 -66.09
CA ASN A 51 -7.86 20.10 -67.29
C ASN A 51 -6.98 20.86 -68.26
N SER A 52 -5.91 20.26 -68.80
CA SER A 52 -5.57 20.46 -70.23
C SER A 52 -4.52 19.44 -70.77
N ARG A 53 -4.98 18.65 -71.75
CA ARG A 53 -4.39 18.11 -72.98
C ARG A 53 -3.06 17.34 -72.98
N ARG A 54 -3.24 16.06 -73.39
CA ARG A 54 -2.51 15.18 -74.34
C ARG A 54 -1.04 15.46 -74.66
N SER A 55 -0.20 14.46 -74.43
CA SER A 55 0.63 13.80 -75.47
C SER A 55 1.23 12.48 -74.97
N GLU A 56 1.50 11.59 -75.90
CA GLU A 56 1.70 10.15 -75.86
C GLU A 56 3.02 9.66 -75.27
N GLN A 57 2.92 8.37 -74.90
CA GLN A 57 3.99 7.29 -74.91
C GLN A 57 5.07 7.32 -73.84
N THR A 58 5.05 6.36 -72.97
CA THR A 58 5.81 5.10 -73.05
C THR A 58 5.58 4.22 -71.79
N ASN A 59 5.42 2.92 -72.01
CA ASN A 59 5.29 1.88 -71.00
C ASN A 59 6.51 1.82 -70.07
N ASN A 60 6.28 2.04 -68.77
CA ASN A 60 7.12 1.44 -67.71
C ASN A 60 6.22 1.09 -66.54
N ILE A 61 6.00 -0.23 -66.37
CA ILE A 61 5.27 -0.80 -65.25
C ILE A 61 6.18 -0.73 -64.03
N HIS A 62 5.96 0.28 -63.19
CA HIS A 62 6.43 0.25 -61.82
C HIS A 62 5.39 -0.49 -60.95
N PRO A 63 5.80 -1.49 -60.14
CA PRO A 63 4.86 -2.12 -59.23
C PRO A 63 4.41 -1.10 -58.20
N GLN A 64 3.07 -0.97 -58.08
CA GLN A 64 2.48 -0.20 -57.00
C GLN A 64 2.91 -0.78 -55.65
N PRO A 65 3.27 0.05 -54.65
CA PRO A 65 3.54 -0.46 -53.31
C PRO A 65 2.23 -1.06 -52.78
N THR A 66 2.22 -2.35 -52.60
CA THR A 66 1.21 -3.06 -51.81
C THR A 66 1.04 -2.34 -50.48
N LEU A 67 -0.15 -1.85 -50.22
CA LEU A 67 -0.55 -1.40 -48.87
C LEU A 67 -0.28 -2.58 -47.92
N LYS A 68 0.87 -2.51 -47.22
CA LYS A 68 1.07 -3.32 -46.04
C LYS A 68 -0.09 -2.96 -45.11
N GLN A 69 -1.04 -3.88 -44.93
CA GLN A 69 -2.00 -3.83 -43.84
C GLN A 69 -1.22 -3.53 -42.58
N LEU A 70 -1.30 -2.32 -42.08
CA LEU A 70 -0.97 -1.98 -40.72
C LEU A 70 -1.85 -2.91 -39.87
N LYS A 71 -1.30 -4.00 -39.37
CA LYS A 71 -1.89 -4.74 -38.29
C LYS A 71 -2.13 -3.71 -37.20
N MET A 72 -3.37 -3.32 -36.99
CA MET A 72 -3.77 -2.62 -35.76
C MET A 72 -3.32 -3.54 -34.65
N THR A 73 -2.32 -3.12 -33.88
CA THR A 73 -1.92 -3.82 -32.67
C THR A 73 -3.14 -3.88 -31.79
N GLU A 74 -3.66 -5.09 -31.52
CA GLU A 74 -4.76 -5.27 -30.59
C GLU A 74 -4.40 -4.58 -29.30
N LYS A 75 -5.30 -3.72 -28.81
CA LYS A 75 -5.12 -3.04 -27.53
C LYS A 75 -5.03 -4.10 -26.43
N ALA A 76 -3.96 -4.07 -25.68
CA ALA A 76 -3.67 -5.04 -24.63
C ALA A 76 -3.34 -4.29 -23.34
N TYR A 77 -4.27 -4.27 -22.41
CA TYR A 77 -4.15 -3.56 -21.15
C TYR A 77 -3.94 -4.53 -19.97
N ILE A 78 -3.47 -3.99 -18.86
CA ILE A 78 -3.25 -4.76 -17.63
C ILE A 78 -4.11 -4.15 -16.52
N LEU A 79 -4.87 -4.99 -15.83
CA LEU A 79 -5.55 -4.63 -14.59
C LEU A 79 -4.57 -4.81 -13.43
N GLY A 80 -4.27 -3.74 -12.71
CA GLY A 80 -3.53 -3.78 -11.45
C GLY A 80 -4.47 -3.61 -10.27
N MET A 81 -4.28 -4.41 -9.21
CA MET A 81 -5.08 -4.36 -7.99
C MET A 81 -4.18 -4.30 -6.76
N ASP A 82 -4.44 -3.36 -5.84
CA ASP A 82 -3.83 -3.24 -4.52
C ASP A 82 -4.90 -3.44 -3.45
N ILE A 83 -4.78 -4.53 -2.69
CA ILE A 83 -5.70 -4.91 -1.61
C ILE A 83 -5.09 -4.50 -0.28
N GLY A 84 -5.11 -3.18 -0.01
CA GLY A 84 -4.51 -2.60 1.18
C GLY A 84 -5.37 -2.75 2.45
N THR A 85 -4.80 -2.38 3.59
CA THR A 85 -5.45 -2.50 4.91
C THR A 85 -6.71 -1.65 5.02
N THR A 86 -6.67 -0.41 4.55
CA THR A 86 -7.79 0.54 4.65
C THR A 86 -8.63 0.63 3.40
N SER A 87 -8.03 0.42 2.24
CA SER A 87 -8.70 0.59 0.95
C SER A 87 -8.18 -0.39 -0.09
N VAL A 88 -9.05 -0.72 -1.04
CA VAL A 88 -8.70 -1.38 -2.31
C VAL A 88 -8.53 -0.30 -3.36
N LYS A 89 -7.47 -0.42 -4.16
CA LYS A 89 -7.21 0.42 -5.33
C LYS A 89 -7.06 -0.47 -6.56
N VAL A 90 -7.59 -0.02 -7.69
CA VAL A 90 -7.43 -0.70 -8.96
C VAL A 90 -7.11 0.30 -10.06
N CYS A 91 -6.37 -0.15 -11.06
CA CYS A 91 -6.04 0.66 -12.23
C CYS A 91 -6.02 -0.18 -13.51
N ILE A 92 -6.26 0.46 -14.65
CA ILE A 92 -5.96 -0.09 -15.97
C ILE A 92 -4.70 0.61 -16.48
N TYR A 93 -3.69 -0.19 -16.76
CA TYR A 93 -2.37 0.24 -17.21
C TYR A 93 -2.14 -0.16 -18.66
N ASP A 94 -1.67 0.78 -19.46
CA ASP A 94 -1.20 0.52 -20.82
C ASP A 94 0.31 0.24 -20.79
N PRO A 95 0.76 -0.98 -21.08
CA PRO A 95 2.18 -1.32 -21.03
C PRO A 95 3.01 -0.68 -22.14
N ILE A 96 2.38 -0.18 -23.23
CA ILE A 96 3.05 0.46 -24.35
C ILE A 96 3.32 1.94 -24.03
N THR A 97 2.28 2.68 -23.67
CA THR A 97 2.40 4.12 -23.34
C THR A 97 2.91 4.35 -21.91
N LYS A 98 2.87 3.31 -21.05
CA LYS A 98 3.18 3.35 -19.62
C LYS A 98 2.26 4.27 -18.81
N GLU A 99 1.07 4.53 -19.32
CA GLU A 99 0.08 5.41 -18.71
C GLU A 99 -1.01 4.64 -17.95
N LEU A 100 -1.58 5.29 -16.95
CA LEU A 100 -2.79 4.84 -16.28
C LEU A 100 -4.01 5.39 -17.02
N LEU A 101 -4.79 4.49 -17.64
CA LEU A 101 -5.99 4.85 -18.42
C LEU A 101 -7.21 5.07 -17.54
N ALA A 102 -7.31 4.35 -16.42
CA ALA A 102 -8.39 4.48 -15.46
C ALA A 102 -7.94 4.01 -14.08
N LYS A 103 -8.55 4.55 -13.03
CA LYS A 103 -8.32 4.12 -11.64
C LYS A 103 -9.58 4.25 -10.80
N GLN A 104 -9.72 3.37 -9.81
CA GLN A 104 -10.76 3.41 -8.79
C GLN A 104 -10.17 3.07 -7.43
N ASN A 105 -10.79 3.60 -6.38
CA ASN A 105 -10.47 3.21 -5.00
C ASN A 105 -11.75 3.10 -4.16
N LYS A 106 -11.68 2.29 -3.12
CA LYS A 106 -12.78 2.11 -2.17
C LYS A 106 -12.24 1.72 -0.81
N ASP A 107 -12.65 2.44 0.21
CA ASP A 107 -12.39 2.05 1.60
C ASP A 107 -13.08 0.72 1.89
N THR A 108 -12.35 -0.20 2.53
CA THR A 108 -12.86 -1.54 2.86
C THR A 108 -13.87 -1.50 3.99
N ALA A 109 -13.71 -0.57 4.94
CA ALA A 109 -14.44 -0.52 6.21
C ALA A 109 -14.53 -1.92 6.87
N ALA A 110 -13.44 -2.71 6.74
CA ALA A 110 -13.42 -4.14 7.06
C ALA A 110 -13.06 -4.44 8.52
N ASN A 111 -12.59 -3.46 9.29
CA ASN A 111 -12.20 -3.70 10.68
C ASN A 111 -13.36 -4.26 11.49
N ILE A 112 -13.09 -5.31 12.28
CA ILE A 112 -14.02 -5.96 13.17
C ILE A 112 -13.39 -6.17 14.56
N PRO A 113 -14.21 -6.24 15.63
CA PRO A 113 -13.70 -6.50 16.97
C PRO A 113 -12.91 -7.82 17.05
N SER A 114 -11.86 -7.83 17.86
CA SER A 114 -11.06 -9.02 18.14
C SER A 114 -11.40 -9.61 19.50
N ASP A 115 -11.35 -10.94 19.60
CA ASP A 115 -11.42 -11.70 20.87
C ASP A 115 -10.15 -11.54 21.73
N GLN A 116 -9.11 -10.90 21.22
CA GLN A 116 -7.88 -10.53 21.92
C GLN A 116 -7.88 -9.05 22.38
N GLY A 117 -9.03 -8.37 22.35
CA GLY A 117 -9.12 -6.96 22.70
C GLY A 117 -8.22 -6.08 21.83
N ILE A 118 -7.46 -5.18 22.46
CA ILE A 118 -6.56 -4.24 21.77
C ILE A 118 -5.35 -4.90 21.13
N GLU A 119 -4.98 -6.12 21.55
CA GLU A 119 -3.85 -6.88 20.99
C GLU A 119 -4.21 -7.57 19.68
N GLY A 120 -5.50 -7.74 19.42
CA GLY A 120 -5.97 -8.39 18.19
C GLY A 120 -6.42 -7.40 17.14
N ASN A 121 -5.98 -7.59 15.91
CA ASN A 121 -6.43 -6.80 14.77
C ASN A 121 -6.97 -7.71 13.68
N LYS A 122 -8.27 -7.59 13.40
CA LYS A 122 -8.96 -8.46 12.43
C LYS A 122 -9.79 -7.67 11.44
N GLN A 123 -9.92 -8.23 10.23
CA GLN A 123 -10.76 -7.69 9.18
C GLN A 123 -11.72 -8.72 8.59
N ASP A 124 -12.84 -8.23 8.11
CA ASP A 124 -13.90 -8.97 7.45
C ASP A 124 -13.56 -9.18 5.97
N VAL A 125 -13.20 -10.41 5.59
CA VAL A 125 -12.80 -10.75 4.21
C VAL A 125 -13.92 -10.49 3.19
N PRO A 126 -15.21 -10.84 3.42
CA PRO A 126 -16.32 -10.48 2.53
C PRO A 126 -16.42 -8.99 2.20
N LYS A 127 -16.15 -8.10 3.17
CA LYS A 127 -16.12 -6.65 2.92
C LYS A 127 -14.96 -6.25 2.00
N ILE A 128 -13.79 -6.87 2.16
CA ILE A 128 -12.63 -6.64 1.28
C ILE A 128 -12.94 -7.09 -0.13
N VAL A 129 -13.49 -8.31 -0.32
CA VAL A 129 -13.92 -8.84 -1.62
C VAL A 129 -14.97 -7.93 -2.27
N SER A 130 -15.93 -7.44 -1.50
CA SER A 130 -16.93 -6.49 -1.98
C SER A 130 -16.30 -5.17 -2.46
N ALA A 131 -15.25 -4.69 -1.78
CA ALA A 131 -14.53 -3.49 -2.21
C ALA A 131 -13.73 -3.72 -3.51
N VAL A 132 -13.10 -4.91 -3.69
CA VAL A 132 -12.47 -5.32 -4.96
C VAL A 132 -13.48 -5.27 -6.09
N HIS A 133 -14.62 -5.94 -5.90
CA HIS A 133 -15.69 -5.97 -6.88
C HIS A 133 -16.22 -4.56 -7.21
N TYR A 134 -16.47 -3.73 -6.18
CA TYR A 134 -16.89 -2.34 -6.37
C TYR A 134 -15.92 -1.56 -7.26
N CYS A 135 -14.61 -1.66 -7.01
CA CYS A 135 -13.61 -0.94 -7.77
C CYS A 135 -13.58 -1.40 -9.25
N VAL A 136 -13.54 -2.71 -9.49
CA VAL A 136 -13.44 -3.25 -10.86
C VAL A 136 -14.71 -2.95 -11.67
N SER A 137 -15.90 -3.11 -11.07
CA SER A 137 -17.18 -2.84 -11.75
C SER A 137 -17.38 -1.37 -12.17
N ARG A 138 -16.60 -0.44 -11.60
CA ARG A 138 -16.62 1.00 -11.91
C ARG A 138 -15.60 1.43 -12.96
N LEU A 139 -14.73 0.54 -13.39
CA LEU A 139 -13.82 0.82 -14.51
C LEU A 139 -14.57 0.81 -15.84
N PRO A 140 -14.11 1.57 -16.86
CA PRO A 140 -14.73 1.59 -18.18
C PRO A 140 -14.74 0.20 -18.84
N ARG A 141 -15.92 -0.27 -19.24
CA ARG A 141 -16.09 -1.61 -19.81
C ARG A 141 -15.38 -1.82 -21.14
N ASP A 142 -15.24 -0.78 -21.92
CA ASP A 142 -14.48 -0.77 -23.18
C ASP A 142 -12.99 -1.05 -22.93
N LEU A 143 -12.42 -0.57 -21.81
CA LEU A 143 -11.05 -0.87 -21.41
C LEU A 143 -10.94 -2.29 -20.83
N LEU A 144 -11.92 -2.72 -19.99
CA LEU A 144 -11.90 -4.05 -19.35
C LEU A 144 -11.89 -5.19 -20.38
N ARG A 145 -12.55 -5.03 -21.52
CA ARG A 145 -12.56 -6.04 -22.61
C ARG A 145 -11.20 -6.27 -23.26
N HIS A 146 -10.30 -5.33 -23.10
CA HIS A 146 -8.93 -5.40 -23.63
C HIS A 146 -7.89 -5.74 -22.56
N VAL A 147 -8.33 -6.05 -21.35
CA VAL A 147 -7.43 -6.54 -20.30
C VAL A 147 -6.98 -7.95 -20.65
N ASN A 148 -5.67 -8.14 -20.77
CA ASN A 148 -5.05 -9.41 -21.12
C ASN A 148 -4.12 -9.95 -20.03
N ARG A 149 -3.99 -9.26 -18.89
CA ARG A 149 -3.30 -9.73 -17.68
C ARG A 149 -3.88 -9.06 -16.45
N ILE A 150 -3.81 -9.74 -15.32
CA ILE A 150 -4.23 -9.19 -14.01
C ILE A 150 -3.05 -9.31 -13.05
N GLY A 151 -2.58 -8.18 -12.51
CA GLY A 151 -1.61 -8.11 -11.43
C GLY A 151 -2.29 -7.81 -10.10
N VAL A 152 -1.91 -8.52 -9.05
CA VAL A 152 -2.50 -8.38 -7.72
C VAL A 152 -1.39 -8.16 -6.69
N CYS A 153 -1.57 -7.19 -5.80
CA CYS A 153 -0.75 -7.03 -4.60
C CYS A 153 -1.65 -6.64 -3.43
N GLY A 154 -1.09 -6.58 -2.25
CA GLY A 154 -1.83 -6.13 -1.08
C GLY A 154 -1.04 -6.20 0.21
N GLN A 155 -1.77 -5.96 1.31
CA GLN A 155 -1.21 -5.94 2.67
C GLN A 155 -0.49 -7.24 2.99
N MET A 156 0.78 -7.14 3.35
CA MET A 156 1.65 -8.28 3.64
C MET A 156 1.39 -8.86 5.03
N HIS A 157 2.00 -10.00 5.31
CA HIS A 157 2.10 -10.69 6.60
C HIS A 157 0.83 -11.39 7.11
N GLY A 158 -0.34 -10.77 6.99
CA GLY A 158 -1.58 -11.27 7.57
C GLY A 158 -2.02 -12.63 7.02
N VAL A 159 -2.94 -13.32 7.73
CA VAL A 159 -3.42 -14.65 7.36
C VAL A 159 -4.94 -14.76 7.38
N VAL A 160 -5.48 -15.38 6.33
CA VAL A 160 -6.86 -15.87 6.22
C VAL A 160 -6.81 -17.40 6.16
N LEU A 161 -7.73 -18.05 6.84
CA LEU A 161 -7.96 -19.50 6.75
C LEU A 161 -9.30 -19.74 6.08
N TRP A 162 -9.39 -20.78 5.24
CA TRP A 162 -10.67 -21.13 4.60
C TRP A 162 -10.77 -22.63 4.28
N ARG A 163 -12.01 -23.06 4.02
CA ARG A 163 -12.32 -24.37 3.47
C ARG A 163 -12.36 -24.31 1.96
N ASN A 164 -12.25 -25.44 1.28
CA ASN A 164 -12.47 -25.51 -0.16
C ASN A 164 -13.81 -24.85 -0.52
N ARG A 165 -13.81 -24.04 -1.59
CA ARG A 165 -14.97 -23.29 -2.07
C ARG A 165 -15.54 -22.30 -1.05
N ALA A 166 -14.68 -21.43 -0.52
CA ALA A 166 -15.08 -20.32 0.35
C ALA A 166 -15.64 -19.11 -0.43
N TRP A 167 -16.05 -19.30 -1.68
CA TRP A 167 -16.64 -18.26 -2.53
C TRP A 167 -17.72 -18.84 -3.44
N GLU A 168 -18.60 -17.97 -3.90
CA GLU A 168 -19.59 -18.24 -4.93
C GLU A 168 -19.51 -17.18 -6.04
N LYS A 169 -19.94 -17.56 -7.25
CA LYS A 169 -19.97 -16.70 -8.44
C LYS A 169 -21.42 -16.26 -8.68
N ILE A 170 -21.64 -14.95 -8.77
CA ILE A 170 -22.92 -14.39 -9.18
C ILE A 170 -22.80 -14.00 -10.65
N GLU A 171 -23.47 -14.75 -11.50
CA GLU A 171 -23.39 -14.64 -12.96
C GLU A 171 -24.65 -14.04 -13.57
N LYS A 172 -24.46 -13.33 -14.68
CA LYS A 172 -25.53 -12.88 -15.56
C LYS A 172 -25.08 -13.08 -17.01
N GLU A 173 -25.85 -13.85 -17.78
CA GLU A 173 -25.59 -14.11 -19.21
C GLU A 173 -24.18 -14.67 -19.47
N GLY A 174 -23.70 -15.57 -18.60
CA GLY A 174 -22.36 -16.18 -18.71
C GLY A 174 -21.18 -15.29 -18.29
N VAL A 175 -21.46 -14.10 -17.76
CA VAL A 175 -20.43 -13.20 -17.24
C VAL A 175 -20.53 -13.13 -15.72
N VAL A 176 -19.42 -13.40 -15.03
CA VAL A 176 -19.37 -13.21 -13.58
C VAL A 176 -19.43 -11.71 -13.29
N MET A 177 -20.49 -11.31 -12.63
CA MET A 177 -20.69 -9.92 -12.22
C MET A 177 -19.99 -9.63 -10.90
N ARG A 178 -19.98 -10.61 -9.98
CA ARG A 178 -19.24 -10.51 -8.73
C ARG A 178 -18.94 -11.88 -8.15
N PHE A 179 -17.97 -11.91 -7.24
CA PHE A 179 -17.72 -13.03 -6.34
C PHE A 179 -18.16 -12.62 -4.93
N ASP A 180 -18.85 -13.51 -4.24
CA ASP A 180 -19.19 -13.35 -2.83
C ASP A 180 -18.38 -14.34 -2.00
N ALA A 181 -17.64 -13.83 -1.01
CA ALA A 181 -16.92 -14.68 -0.07
C ALA A 181 -17.89 -15.22 0.99
N ILE A 182 -17.88 -16.55 1.18
CA ILE A 182 -18.78 -17.26 2.09
C ILE A 182 -18.21 -17.25 3.51
N ARG A 183 -18.78 -16.40 4.36
CA ARG A 183 -18.29 -16.13 5.74
C ARG A 183 -18.16 -17.40 6.59
N GLU A 184 -19.09 -18.33 6.45
CA GLU A 184 -19.13 -19.58 7.22
C GLU A 184 -17.99 -20.54 6.85
N ASN A 185 -17.38 -20.33 5.69
CA ASN A 185 -16.31 -21.16 5.15
C ASN A 185 -14.91 -20.55 5.37
N MET A 186 -14.80 -19.42 6.07
CA MET A 186 -13.52 -18.74 6.28
C MET A 186 -13.38 -18.13 7.67
N SER A 187 -12.14 -17.85 8.04
CA SER A 187 -11.84 -17.00 9.19
C SER A 187 -11.95 -15.52 8.84
N ALA A 188 -11.92 -14.64 9.85
CA ALA A 188 -11.50 -13.27 9.62
C ALA A 188 -10.03 -13.25 9.13
N LEU A 189 -9.64 -12.19 8.42
CA LEU A 189 -8.23 -11.88 8.20
C LEU A 189 -7.61 -11.42 9.52
N TYR A 190 -6.56 -12.08 9.96
CA TYR A 190 -5.67 -11.62 11.04
C TYR A 190 -4.61 -10.77 10.38
N THR A 191 -4.59 -9.48 10.66
CA THR A 191 -3.74 -8.53 9.91
C THR A 191 -2.32 -8.48 10.44
N TRP A 192 -1.44 -7.80 9.71
CA TRP A 192 -0.06 -7.51 10.13
C TRP A 192 0.05 -6.68 11.42
N GLN A 193 -1.04 -5.99 11.82
CA GLN A 193 -1.13 -5.19 13.05
C GLN A 193 -1.56 -6.01 14.27
N ASP A 194 -1.83 -7.31 14.10
CA ASP A 194 -2.22 -8.19 15.19
C ASP A 194 -1.02 -8.52 16.08
N THR A 195 -1.07 -8.14 17.33
CA THR A 195 0.03 -8.28 18.31
C THR A 195 -0.16 -9.39 19.32
N ARG A 196 -1.06 -10.38 19.01
CA ARG A 196 -1.30 -11.54 19.89
C ARG A 196 -0.06 -12.39 20.16
N CYS A 197 0.87 -12.44 19.21
CA CYS A 197 2.14 -13.16 19.35
C CYS A 197 3.13 -12.25 20.08
N LYS A 198 3.05 -12.22 21.41
CA LYS A 198 3.94 -11.43 22.26
C LYS A 198 5.40 -11.90 22.15
N PRO A 199 6.38 -11.05 22.51
CA PRO A 199 7.79 -11.43 22.48
C PRO A 199 8.08 -12.74 23.21
N GLU A 200 7.49 -12.94 24.40
CA GLU A 200 7.68 -14.15 25.21
C GLU A 200 7.18 -15.41 24.49
N PHE A 201 6.12 -15.29 23.68
CA PHE A 201 5.65 -16.39 22.85
C PHE A 201 6.60 -16.64 21.67
N LEU A 202 7.03 -15.60 20.97
CA LEU A 202 7.93 -15.69 19.82
C LEU A 202 9.28 -16.32 20.22
N GLU A 203 9.79 -16.02 21.40
CA GLU A 203 11.02 -16.61 21.95
C GLU A 203 10.91 -18.13 22.22
N THR A 204 9.68 -18.66 22.40
CA THR A 204 9.46 -20.11 22.55
C THR A 204 9.45 -20.87 21.22
N LEU A 205 9.40 -20.15 20.08
CA LEU A 205 9.33 -20.77 18.77
C LEU A 205 10.73 -21.20 18.29
N PRO A 206 10.83 -22.30 17.53
CA PRO A 206 12.11 -22.67 16.92
C PRO A 206 12.58 -21.57 15.97
N LYS A 207 13.90 -21.40 15.90
CA LYS A 207 14.49 -20.40 15.00
C LYS A 207 14.27 -20.83 13.54
N PRO A 208 13.74 -19.96 12.67
CA PRO A 208 13.64 -20.23 11.24
C PRO A 208 15.02 -20.47 10.60
N ASP A 209 15.11 -21.37 9.65
CA ASP A 209 16.23 -21.45 8.72
C ASP A 209 16.04 -20.39 7.62
N SER A 210 16.40 -19.18 7.97
CA SER A 210 16.29 -17.99 7.12
C SER A 210 17.10 -16.85 7.71
N HIS A 211 17.55 -15.92 6.90
CA HIS A 211 18.11 -14.65 7.37
C HIS A 211 17.02 -13.71 7.92
N LEU A 212 15.74 -13.96 7.57
CA LEU A 212 14.60 -13.19 8.05
C LEU A 212 14.09 -13.73 9.39
N LYS A 213 13.65 -12.81 10.24
CA LYS A 213 13.04 -13.14 11.53
C LYS A 213 11.53 -13.29 11.40
N CYS A 214 10.93 -14.04 12.33
CA CYS A 214 9.48 -14.14 12.46
C CYS A 214 8.99 -13.15 13.50
N TYR A 215 8.01 -12.31 13.14
CA TYR A 215 7.46 -11.25 14.00
C TYR A 215 5.98 -11.47 14.29
N SER A 216 5.46 -10.74 15.27
CA SER A 216 4.02 -10.67 15.52
C SER A 216 3.29 -10.12 14.28
N GLY A 217 2.08 -10.63 14.00
CA GLY A 217 1.33 -10.28 12.81
C GLY A 217 1.71 -11.08 11.55
N TYR A 218 2.78 -11.91 11.63
CA TYR A 218 3.15 -12.81 10.53
C TYR A 218 2.26 -14.06 10.52
N GLY A 219 1.98 -14.58 9.33
CA GLY A 219 1.08 -15.71 9.12
C GLY A 219 1.47 -16.94 9.91
N CYS A 220 2.73 -17.40 9.79
CA CYS A 220 3.20 -18.58 10.54
C CYS A 220 3.18 -18.35 12.05
N ALA A 221 3.56 -17.17 12.55
CA ALA A 221 3.48 -16.85 13.97
C ALA A 221 2.03 -16.93 14.49
N THR A 222 1.08 -16.38 13.73
CA THR A 222 -0.35 -16.40 14.05
C THR A 222 -0.90 -17.84 14.05
N LEU A 223 -0.53 -18.64 13.06
CA LEU A 223 -0.93 -20.06 12.96
C LEU A 223 -0.34 -20.89 14.10
N LEU A 224 0.94 -20.67 14.46
CA LEU A 224 1.59 -21.32 15.61
C LEU A 224 0.93 -20.93 16.94
N TRP A 225 0.56 -19.65 17.08
CA TRP A 225 -0.20 -19.20 18.23
C TRP A 225 -1.57 -19.92 18.31
N MET A 226 -2.26 -20.07 17.17
CA MET A 226 -3.52 -20.80 17.12
C MET A 226 -3.35 -22.28 17.42
N LEU A 227 -2.30 -22.91 16.90
CA LEU A 227 -1.98 -24.32 17.19
C LEU A 227 -1.84 -24.56 18.69
N LYS A 228 -1.15 -23.65 19.40
CA LYS A 228 -0.93 -23.74 20.85
C LYS A 228 -2.17 -23.44 21.67
N HIS A 229 -2.98 -22.45 21.30
CA HIS A 229 -4.06 -21.92 22.15
C HIS A 229 -5.48 -22.28 21.69
N LYS A 230 -5.67 -22.61 20.40
CA LYS A 230 -6.98 -22.87 19.77
C LYS A 230 -6.87 -23.91 18.66
N PRO A 231 -6.27 -25.08 18.89
CA PRO A 231 -5.99 -26.08 17.85
C PRO A 231 -7.24 -26.57 17.13
N GLU A 232 -8.39 -26.62 17.81
CA GLU A 232 -9.67 -27.03 17.25
C GLU A 232 -10.15 -26.10 16.13
N LYS A 233 -9.72 -24.82 16.15
CA LYS A 233 -10.07 -23.88 15.07
C LYS A 233 -9.34 -24.20 13.78
N LEU A 234 -8.06 -24.59 13.85
CA LEU A 234 -7.26 -24.92 12.67
C LEU A 234 -7.80 -26.15 11.93
N LYS A 235 -8.31 -27.15 12.66
CA LYS A 235 -8.87 -28.39 12.10
C LYS A 235 -10.06 -28.17 11.16
N ASN A 236 -10.70 -27.01 11.24
CA ASN A 236 -11.86 -26.68 10.42
C ASN A 236 -11.49 -26.14 9.03
N PHE A 237 -10.22 -25.87 8.74
CA PHE A 237 -9.77 -25.25 7.52
C PHE A 237 -8.78 -26.14 6.77
N SER A 238 -8.78 -26.02 5.45
CA SER A 238 -7.88 -26.76 4.54
C SER A 238 -6.87 -25.87 3.84
N CYS A 239 -7.05 -24.54 3.88
CA CYS A 239 -6.23 -23.58 3.20
C CYS A 239 -5.90 -22.41 4.12
N SER A 240 -4.72 -21.83 3.94
CA SER A 240 -4.35 -20.52 4.51
C SER A 240 -3.47 -19.75 3.55
N ALA A 241 -3.62 -18.43 3.48
CA ALA A 241 -2.75 -17.52 2.74
C ALA A 241 -3.03 -16.07 3.14
N THR A 242 -2.41 -15.09 2.47
CA THR A 242 -2.78 -13.68 2.63
C THR A 242 -4.15 -13.41 1.99
N VAL A 243 -4.74 -12.25 2.27
CA VAL A 243 -6.04 -11.89 1.68
C VAL A 243 -5.96 -11.68 0.17
N GLN A 244 -4.85 -11.18 -0.37
CA GLN A 244 -4.64 -11.05 -1.80
C GLN A 244 -4.44 -12.39 -2.49
N ASP A 245 -3.79 -13.36 -1.84
CA ASP A 245 -3.69 -14.73 -2.34
C ASP A 245 -5.05 -15.42 -2.35
N PHE A 246 -5.91 -15.14 -1.35
CA PHE A 246 -7.30 -15.60 -1.34
C PHE A 246 -8.08 -15.05 -2.56
N VAL A 247 -7.90 -13.76 -2.90
CA VAL A 247 -8.55 -13.18 -4.08
C VAL A 247 -8.03 -13.81 -5.36
N VAL A 248 -6.73 -14.10 -5.48
CA VAL A 248 -6.17 -14.83 -6.63
C VAL A 248 -6.74 -16.25 -6.72
N ALA A 249 -6.82 -16.97 -5.59
CA ALA A 249 -7.41 -18.30 -5.55
C ALA A 249 -8.88 -18.28 -6.01
N MET A 250 -9.64 -17.27 -5.60
CA MET A 250 -11.04 -17.06 -6.01
C MET A 250 -11.17 -16.77 -7.52
N LEU A 251 -10.33 -15.91 -8.08
CA LEU A 251 -10.35 -15.55 -9.51
C LEU A 251 -9.97 -16.73 -10.41
N CYS A 252 -8.98 -17.51 -9.98
CA CYS A 252 -8.45 -18.66 -10.71
C CYS A 252 -9.13 -19.98 -10.35
N ASP A 253 -10.07 -19.99 -9.38
CA ASP A 253 -10.77 -21.17 -8.87
C ASP A 253 -9.79 -22.27 -8.42
N LEU A 254 -8.79 -21.90 -7.61
CA LEU A 254 -7.73 -22.81 -7.15
C LEU A 254 -8.18 -23.61 -5.93
N ASP A 255 -8.06 -24.92 -5.97
CA ASP A 255 -8.28 -25.79 -4.81
C ASP A 255 -7.18 -25.62 -3.74
N THR A 256 -5.94 -25.43 -4.19
CA THR A 256 -4.78 -25.14 -3.33
C THR A 256 -4.30 -23.74 -3.62
N PRO A 257 -4.24 -22.85 -2.59
CA PRO A 257 -3.74 -21.49 -2.80
C PRO A 257 -2.25 -21.47 -3.15
N VAL A 258 -1.87 -20.43 -3.86
CA VAL A 258 -0.48 -20.11 -4.15
C VAL A 258 -0.09 -18.82 -3.46
N ILE A 259 1.18 -18.67 -3.14
CA ILE A 259 1.75 -17.48 -2.50
C ILE A 259 3.05 -17.10 -3.21
N SER A 260 3.34 -15.82 -3.33
CA SER A 260 4.64 -15.39 -3.87
C SER A 260 5.77 -15.58 -2.84
N ASP A 261 6.99 -15.69 -3.32
CA ASP A 261 8.21 -15.64 -2.51
C ASP A 261 8.25 -14.38 -1.62
N GLN A 262 7.77 -13.23 -2.10
CA GLN A 262 7.65 -11.99 -1.32
C GLN A 262 6.69 -12.15 -0.12
N ASN A 263 5.51 -12.67 -0.35
CA ASN A 263 4.53 -12.89 0.70
C ASN A 263 4.94 -14.04 1.64
N ALA A 264 5.56 -15.11 1.11
CA ALA A 264 6.09 -16.23 1.91
C ALA A 264 7.20 -15.76 2.86
N ALA A 265 8.14 -14.95 2.36
CA ALA A 265 9.19 -14.33 3.18
C ALA A 265 8.60 -13.46 4.32
N SER A 266 7.47 -12.82 4.06
CA SER A 266 6.77 -11.99 5.04
C SER A 266 5.91 -12.79 6.04
N TRP A 267 5.85 -14.13 5.90
CA TRP A 267 5.10 -15.01 6.81
C TRP A 267 5.94 -15.65 7.91
N GLY A 268 7.29 -15.69 7.72
CA GLY A 268 8.22 -16.43 8.56
C GLY A 268 8.34 -17.91 8.15
N TYR A 269 9.39 -18.57 8.59
CA TYR A 269 9.68 -20.00 8.27
C TYR A 269 9.79 -20.30 6.77
N PHE A 270 10.30 -19.33 6.02
CA PHE A 270 10.59 -19.43 4.60
C PHE A 270 12.07 -19.19 4.35
N ASN A 271 12.73 -20.14 3.70
CA ASN A 271 14.12 -20.02 3.25
C ASN A 271 14.14 -19.32 1.88
N THR A 272 14.66 -18.09 1.86
CA THR A 272 14.68 -17.26 0.65
C THR A 272 15.72 -17.72 -0.38
N GLU A 273 16.76 -18.45 0.02
CA GLU A 273 17.79 -18.97 -0.89
C GLU A 273 17.28 -20.22 -1.60
N GLN A 274 16.66 -21.14 -0.86
CA GLN A 274 16.09 -22.38 -1.40
C GLN A 274 14.70 -22.16 -2.02
N ASN A 275 14.06 -21.03 -1.72
CA ASN A 275 12.70 -20.70 -2.13
C ASN A 275 11.67 -21.73 -1.64
N GLU A 276 11.81 -22.18 -0.38
CA GLU A 276 11.02 -23.25 0.21
C GLU A 276 10.61 -22.93 1.67
N TRP A 277 9.50 -23.52 2.11
CA TRP A 277 9.10 -23.48 3.52
C TRP A 277 10.06 -24.32 4.37
N ASN A 278 10.32 -23.89 5.61
CA ASN A 278 11.11 -24.67 6.59
C ASN A 278 10.30 -25.88 7.13
N THR A 279 9.88 -26.76 6.25
CA THR A 279 8.94 -27.86 6.56
C THR A 279 9.47 -28.83 7.63
N GLU A 280 10.77 -29.09 7.68
CA GLU A 280 11.38 -29.95 8.70
C GLU A 280 11.22 -29.33 10.09
N ILE A 281 11.51 -28.03 10.24
CA ILE A 281 11.35 -27.29 11.49
C ILE A 281 9.87 -27.25 11.90
N LEU A 282 8.97 -26.94 10.95
CA LEU A 282 7.54 -26.87 11.21
C LEU A 282 6.94 -28.22 11.59
N ASN A 283 7.37 -29.32 10.96
CA ASN A 283 6.96 -30.68 11.31
C ASN A 283 7.44 -31.08 12.72
N SER A 284 8.63 -30.64 13.15
CA SER A 284 9.14 -30.96 14.49
C SER A 284 8.29 -30.41 15.65
N ILE A 285 7.44 -29.43 15.35
CA ILE A 285 6.50 -28.79 16.30
C ILE A 285 5.03 -29.09 15.95
N GLU A 286 4.77 -30.12 15.17
CA GLU A 286 3.43 -30.58 14.78
C GLU A 286 2.59 -29.50 14.05
N PHE A 287 3.26 -28.57 13.35
CA PHE A 287 2.56 -27.55 12.55
C PHE A 287 1.86 -28.23 11.37
N PRO A 288 0.59 -27.87 11.07
CA PRO A 288 -0.15 -28.42 9.94
C PRO A 288 0.37 -27.87 8.60
N VAL A 289 1.48 -28.42 8.10
CA VAL A 289 2.16 -27.95 6.86
C VAL A 289 1.27 -28.01 5.63
N ASN A 290 0.22 -28.84 5.65
CA ASN A 290 -0.80 -28.89 4.59
C ASN A 290 -1.63 -27.59 4.46
N LEU A 291 -1.59 -26.72 5.45
CA LEU A 291 -2.21 -25.38 5.37
C LEU A 291 -1.35 -24.38 4.60
N LEU A 292 -0.04 -24.64 4.44
CA LEU A 292 0.85 -23.72 3.73
C LEU A 292 0.54 -23.69 2.23
N PRO A 293 0.46 -22.51 1.61
CA PRO A 293 0.24 -22.38 0.18
C PRO A 293 1.49 -22.81 -0.62
N LYS A 294 1.28 -23.19 -1.87
CA LYS A 294 2.38 -23.49 -2.81
C LYS A 294 3.09 -22.19 -3.21
N ILE A 295 4.42 -22.21 -3.24
CA ILE A 295 5.22 -21.04 -3.58
C ILE A 295 5.35 -20.90 -5.10
N ILE A 296 5.20 -19.67 -5.58
CA ILE A 296 5.42 -19.24 -6.98
C ILE A 296 6.26 -17.97 -6.94
N LYS A 297 7.16 -17.77 -7.89
CA LYS A 297 7.97 -16.56 -7.95
C LYS A 297 7.12 -15.34 -8.28
N SER A 298 7.43 -14.22 -7.63
CA SER A 298 6.79 -12.93 -7.89
C SER A 298 6.94 -12.51 -9.36
N GLY A 299 5.84 -12.08 -9.97
CA GLY A 299 5.78 -11.75 -11.40
C GLY A 299 5.42 -12.92 -12.32
N GLU A 300 5.27 -14.14 -11.80
CA GLU A 300 4.78 -15.30 -12.56
C GLU A 300 3.26 -15.45 -12.44
N ALA A 301 2.68 -16.27 -13.33
CA ALA A 301 1.25 -16.54 -13.31
C ALA A 301 0.89 -17.54 -12.19
N ALA A 302 -0.13 -17.20 -11.40
CA ALA A 302 -0.78 -18.11 -10.45
C ALA A 302 -1.75 -19.06 -11.17
N GLY A 303 -2.36 -18.59 -12.24
CA GLY A 303 -3.35 -19.30 -13.03
C GLY A 303 -3.99 -18.36 -14.05
N VAL A 304 -5.19 -18.74 -14.49
CA VAL A 304 -5.98 -17.95 -15.43
C VAL A 304 -7.37 -17.68 -14.85
N LEU A 305 -7.97 -16.58 -15.23
CA LEU A 305 -9.34 -16.22 -14.89
C LEU A 305 -10.29 -17.32 -15.39
N LYS A 306 -11.02 -17.98 -14.48
CA LYS A 306 -11.84 -19.16 -14.80
C LYS A 306 -13.21 -18.86 -15.39
N SER A 307 -13.60 -17.60 -15.41
CA SER A 307 -14.86 -17.16 -16.03
C SER A 307 -14.73 -15.69 -16.41
N SER A 308 -15.36 -15.25 -17.49
CA SER A 308 -15.36 -13.82 -17.84
C SER A 308 -15.86 -12.97 -16.66
N TRP A 309 -15.10 -11.94 -16.25
CA TRP A 309 -15.38 -11.13 -15.07
C TRP A 309 -15.49 -9.65 -15.41
N ASN A 310 -16.67 -9.05 -15.25
CA ASN A 310 -16.97 -7.65 -15.61
C ASN A 310 -16.58 -7.27 -17.06
N GLY A 311 -16.50 -8.26 -17.96
CA GLY A 311 -16.07 -8.08 -19.36
C GLY A 311 -14.61 -8.38 -19.62
N ILE A 312 -13.79 -8.65 -18.60
CA ILE A 312 -12.46 -9.23 -18.78
C ILE A 312 -12.62 -10.65 -19.30
N PRO A 313 -11.90 -11.05 -20.37
CA PRO A 313 -12.07 -12.37 -20.96
C PRO A 313 -11.69 -13.51 -20.00
N GLU A 314 -12.41 -14.62 -20.08
CA GLU A 314 -11.98 -15.90 -19.52
C GLU A 314 -10.64 -16.30 -20.11
N GLY A 315 -9.79 -17.00 -19.34
CA GLY A 315 -8.44 -17.37 -19.75
C GLY A 315 -7.40 -16.27 -19.58
N THR A 316 -7.79 -15.04 -19.16
CA THR A 316 -6.83 -13.99 -18.86
C THR A 316 -5.86 -14.42 -17.74
N PRO A 317 -4.53 -14.42 -17.97
CA PRO A 317 -3.53 -14.74 -16.94
C PRO A 317 -3.66 -13.83 -15.71
N VAL A 318 -3.62 -14.45 -14.53
CA VAL A 318 -3.60 -13.77 -13.23
C VAL A 318 -2.25 -14.04 -12.58
N GLY A 319 -1.51 -12.99 -12.27
CA GLY A 319 -0.23 -13.08 -11.57
C GLY A 319 -0.43 -13.57 -10.12
N VAL A 320 0.58 -14.24 -9.57
CA VAL A 320 0.63 -14.54 -8.13
C VAL A 320 0.56 -13.23 -7.35
N ALA A 321 -0.14 -13.25 -6.23
CA ALA A 321 -0.28 -12.02 -5.43
C ALA A 321 1.05 -11.63 -4.77
N MET A 322 1.37 -10.34 -4.81
CA MET A 322 2.66 -9.77 -4.41
C MET A 322 2.51 -8.86 -3.19
N GLY A 323 3.63 -8.45 -2.60
CA GLY A 323 3.66 -7.45 -1.54
C GLY A 323 3.37 -6.04 -2.07
N ASP A 324 2.56 -5.27 -1.32
CA ASP A 324 2.26 -3.87 -1.62
C ASP A 324 3.52 -2.99 -1.58
N LEU A 325 4.45 -3.26 -0.67
CA LEU A 325 5.73 -2.56 -0.59
C LEU A 325 6.54 -2.72 -1.87
N GLN A 326 6.79 -3.96 -2.31
CA GLN A 326 7.55 -4.24 -3.53
C GLN A 326 6.89 -3.63 -4.76
N CYS A 327 5.56 -3.73 -4.86
CA CYS A 327 4.80 -3.11 -5.94
C CYS A 327 4.83 -1.57 -5.89
N SER A 328 4.79 -0.96 -4.71
CA SER A 328 4.97 0.48 -4.57
C SER A 328 6.35 0.92 -5.05
N ILE A 329 7.39 0.17 -4.69
CA ILE A 329 8.77 0.47 -5.08
C ILE A 329 8.94 0.36 -6.61
N ILE A 330 8.51 -0.75 -7.25
CA ILE A 330 8.66 -0.91 -8.71
C ILE A 330 7.91 0.18 -9.50
N SER A 331 6.80 0.70 -8.96
CA SER A 331 6.05 1.79 -9.58
C SER A 331 6.75 3.15 -9.44
N THR A 332 7.69 3.27 -8.50
CA THR A 332 8.37 4.52 -8.15
C THR A 332 9.74 4.61 -8.81
N LEU A 333 10.48 3.50 -8.86
CA LEU A 333 11.82 3.44 -9.42
C LEU A 333 11.81 3.73 -10.93
N GLU A 334 12.65 4.66 -11.35
CA GLU A 334 12.95 4.91 -12.76
C GLU A 334 14.26 4.20 -13.16
N THR A 335 15.20 4.09 -12.22
CA THR A 335 16.48 3.41 -12.39
C THR A 335 16.84 2.61 -11.13
N GLU A 336 17.75 1.65 -11.26
CA GLU A 336 18.30 0.90 -10.11
C GLU A 336 19.24 1.74 -9.23
N GLN A 337 19.57 2.95 -9.65
CA GLN A 337 20.37 3.91 -8.86
C GLN A 337 19.51 4.86 -8.02
N ASP A 338 18.21 4.59 -7.95
CA ASP A 338 17.27 5.33 -7.12
C ASP A 338 17.08 4.62 -5.78
N ALA A 339 17.04 5.38 -4.68
CA ALA A 339 16.47 4.94 -3.41
C ALA A 339 15.05 5.48 -3.28
N VAL A 340 14.15 4.74 -2.67
CA VAL A 340 12.78 5.20 -2.41
C VAL A 340 12.61 5.49 -0.94
N LEU A 341 12.25 6.72 -0.60
CA LEU A 341 11.91 7.14 0.76
C LEU A 341 10.41 7.42 0.85
N ASN A 342 9.71 6.59 1.60
CA ASN A 342 8.29 6.78 1.90
C ASN A 342 8.10 7.23 3.34
N ILE A 343 7.53 8.43 3.55
CA ILE A 343 7.09 8.89 4.88
C ILE A 343 5.59 9.16 4.82
N SER A 344 4.84 8.23 5.37
CA SER A 344 3.39 8.31 5.57
C SER A 344 3.08 8.23 7.07
N THR A 345 2.38 7.21 7.54
CA THR A 345 2.24 6.94 8.98
C THR A 345 3.56 6.52 9.59
N SER A 346 4.25 5.57 8.97
CA SER A 346 5.62 5.10 9.26
C SER A 346 6.62 5.73 8.28
N ALA A 347 7.90 5.41 8.42
CA ALA A 347 8.93 5.83 7.49
C ALA A 347 9.73 4.62 6.99
N GLN A 348 10.03 4.59 5.69
CA GLN A 348 10.73 3.50 5.05
C GLN A 348 11.69 4.03 4.01
N LEU A 349 12.94 3.58 4.07
CA LEU A 349 13.94 3.80 3.03
C LEU A 349 14.30 2.46 2.39
N ALA A 350 14.22 2.38 1.09
CA ALA A 350 14.44 1.14 0.35
C ALA A 350 15.35 1.35 -0.86
N ILE A 351 16.21 0.36 -1.13
CA ILE A 351 17.03 0.25 -2.33
C ILE A 351 16.93 -1.18 -2.90
N VAL A 352 17.23 -1.34 -4.18
CA VAL A 352 17.30 -2.66 -4.82
C VAL A 352 18.75 -3.14 -4.87
N SER A 353 19.00 -4.41 -4.57
CA SER A 353 20.32 -5.06 -4.56
C SER A 353 20.27 -6.41 -5.27
N ASP A 354 21.37 -6.79 -5.93
CA ASP A 354 21.49 -8.10 -6.59
C ASP A 354 21.79 -9.24 -5.61
N SER A 355 22.18 -8.95 -4.38
CA SER A 355 22.56 -9.96 -3.38
C SER A 355 22.24 -9.52 -1.96
N ILE A 356 22.11 -10.52 -1.08
CA ILE A 356 22.16 -10.31 0.37
C ILE A 356 23.62 -10.01 0.70
N SER A 357 23.95 -8.74 0.90
CA SER A 357 25.28 -8.35 1.35
C SER A 357 25.25 -8.13 2.86
N ASP A 358 26.30 -8.57 3.54
CA ASP A 358 26.53 -8.15 4.92
C ASP A 358 26.89 -6.65 4.92
N LEU A 359 25.87 -5.83 5.05
CA LEU A 359 26.03 -4.37 5.11
C LEU A 359 26.41 -3.90 6.52
N GLY A 360 26.64 -4.87 7.45
CA GLY A 360 27.06 -4.58 8.82
C GLY A 360 25.99 -3.89 9.67
N CYS A 361 24.71 -3.97 9.26
CA CYS A 361 23.63 -3.27 9.93
C CYS A 361 22.45 -4.22 10.20
N ASN A 362 22.20 -4.54 11.48
CA ASN A 362 21.14 -5.43 11.92
C ASN A 362 19.74 -4.79 11.87
N THR A 363 19.62 -3.56 11.39
CA THR A 363 18.38 -2.76 11.36
C THR A 363 17.71 -2.74 9.99
N ILE A 364 18.37 -3.33 8.98
CA ILE A 364 17.85 -3.46 7.62
C ILE A 364 17.42 -4.90 7.36
N GLU A 365 16.38 -5.03 6.54
CA GLU A 365 15.88 -6.33 6.07
C GLU A 365 16.14 -6.47 4.57
N HIS A 366 16.49 -7.69 4.13
CA HIS A 366 16.65 -8.06 2.72
C HIS A 366 15.47 -8.93 2.31
N LEU A 367 14.48 -8.33 1.66
CA LEU A 367 13.26 -9.00 1.25
C LEU A 367 13.36 -9.45 -0.21
N PRO A 368 12.77 -10.59 -0.60
CA PRO A 368 12.68 -10.94 -2.02
C PRO A 368 12.05 -9.83 -2.85
N TYR A 369 12.62 -9.61 -4.03
CA TYR A 369 12.16 -8.62 -5.00
C TYR A 369 12.01 -9.27 -6.37
N PHE A 370 11.68 -8.52 -7.40
CA PHE A 370 11.54 -9.02 -8.77
C PHE A 370 12.90 -9.38 -9.39
N ASP A 371 12.88 -10.22 -10.41
CA ASP A 371 14.04 -10.63 -11.21
C ASP A 371 15.19 -11.22 -10.35
N ASN A 372 14.86 -11.99 -9.28
CA ASN A 372 15.81 -12.60 -8.32
C ASN A 372 16.69 -11.59 -7.56
N LYS A 373 16.23 -10.34 -7.42
CA LYS A 373 16.89 -9.32 -6.62
C LYS A 373 16.33 -9.27 -5.20
N TYR A 374 16.91 -8.44 -4.38
CA TYR A 374 16.47 -8.16 -3.01
C TYR A 374 16.10 -6.69 -2.86
N LEU A 375 15.04 -6.44 -2.11
CA LEU A 375 14.69 -5.13 -1.60
C LEU A 375 15.31 -4.97 -0.21
N VAL A 376 16.28 -4.08 -0.10
CA VAL A 376 16.97 -3.74 1.15
C VAL A 376 16.22 -2.59 1.80
N VAL A 377 15.65 -2.83 2.98
CA VAL A 377 14.70 -1.91 3.61
C VAL A 377 15.10 -1.55 5.02
N ALA A 378 15.17 -0.25 5.32
CA ALA A 378 15.07 0.26 6.68
C ALA A 378 13.63 0.71 6.92
N ALA A 379 12.93 0.05 7.85
CA ALA A 379 11.53 0.30 8.16
C ALA A 379 11.35 0.74 9.60
N SER A 380 11.13 2.05 9.80
CA SER A 380 10.79 2.64 11.09
C SER A 380 9.29 2.64 11.33
N LEU A 381 8.86 2.25 12.53
CA LEU A 381 7.48 2.38 13.00
C LEU A 381 7.09 3.84 13.23
N ASN A 382 8.08 4.72 13.34
CA ASN A 382 7.97 6.14 13.63
C ASN A 382 8.20 6.95 12.35
N GLY A 383 7.22 7.78 12.00
CA GLY A 383 7.25 8.59 10.79
C GLY A 383 6.28 9.76 10.92
N GLY A 384 5.35 9.91 9.97
CA GLY A 384 4.34 10.95 10.03
C GLY A 384 3.40 10.86 11.24
N ASN A 385 3.23 9.67 11.84
CA ASN A 385 2.48 9.47 13.09
C ASN A 385 3.06 10.27 14.26
N VAL A 386 4.38 10.38 14.36
CA VAL A 386 5.05 11.16 15.43
C VAL A 386 4.72 12.64 15.28
N LEU A 387 4.87 13.18 14.08
CA LEU A 387 4.51 14.57 13.78
C LEU A 387 3.01 14.84 13.98
N ALA A 388 2.16 13.91 13.54
CA ALA A 388 0.70 14.03 13.72
C ALA A 388 0.33 14.01 15.22
N THR A 389 1.00 13.19 16.03
CA THR A 389 0.80 13.15 17.49
C THR A 389 1.24 14.47 18.12
N PHE A 390 2.38 15.01 17.72
CA PHE A 390 2.87 16.32 18.19
C PHE A 390 1.87 17.45 17.84
N VAL A 391 1.40 17.50 16.61
CA VAL A 391 0.40 18.49 16.15
C VAL A 391 -0.91 18.35 16.92
N LYS A 392 -1.37 17.12 17.16
CA LYS A 392 -2.59 16.83 17.93
C LYS A 392 -2.43 17.29 19.39
N MET A 393 -1.27 17.05 19.99
CA MET A 393 -0.95 17.51 21.35
C MET A 393 -1.02 19.04 21.46
N LEU A 394 -0.38 19.76 20.52
CA LEU A 394 -0.44 21.23 20.50
C LEU A 394 -1.86 21.75 20.30
N GLN A 395 -2.63 21.12 19.40
CA GLN A 395 -4.03 21.50 19.21
C GLN A 395 -4.86 21.28 20.48
N GLN A 396 -4.63 20.18 21.19
CA GLN A 396 -5.32 19.88 22.44
C GLN A 396 -4.99 20.94 23.51
N TRP A 397 -3.72 21.31 23.68
CA TRP A 397 -3.34 22.38 24.62
C TRP A 397 -3.96 23.72 24.26
N MET A 398 -4.00 24.07 22.97
CA MET A 398 -4.68 25.31 22.55
C MET A 398 -6.18 25.27 22.90
N LEU A 399 -6.86 24.12 22.68
CA LEU A 399 -8.26 23.94 23.05
C LEU A 399 -8.48 24.08 24.56
N GLU A 400 -7.60 23.54 25.39
CA GLU A 400 -7.65 23.67 26.86
C GLU A 400 -7.48 25.13 27.32
N PHE A 401 -6.73 25.94 26.57
CA PHE A 401 -6.63 27.39 26.78
C PHE A 401 -7.75 28.20 26.12
N GLY A 402 -8.77 27.54 25.52
CA GLY A 402 -9.92 28.20 24.91
C GLY A 402 -9.68 28.66 23.45
N PHE A 403 -8.59 28.29 22.81
CA PHE A 403 -8.30 28.63 21.42
C PHE A 403 -8.71 27.53 20.46
N HIS A 404 -9.57 27.83 19.49
CA HIS A 404 -10.02 26.90 18.45
C HIS A 404 -9.28 27.14 17.15
N ILE A 405 -8.25 26.33 16.87
CA ILE A 405 -7.44 26.43 15.66
C ILE A 405 -7.58 25.12 14.86
N PRO A 406 -7.94 25.16 13.56
CA PRO A 406 -7.97 23.98 12.71
C PRO A 406 -6.58 23.33 12.62
N GLN A 407 -6.53 22.01 12.66
CA GLN A 407 -5.27 21.24 12.61
C GLN A 407 -4.42 21.59 11.38
N SER A 408 -5.06 21.85 10.23
CA SER A 408 -4.36 22.28 9.00
C SER A 408 -3.56 23.57 9.19
N LYS A 409 -4.09 24.52 10.00
CA LYS A 409 -3.38 25.78 10.30
C LYS A 409 -2.22 25.57 11.27
N VAL A 410 -2.34 24.60 12.18
CA VAL A 410 -1.21 24.22 13.06
C VAL A 410 -0.06 23.67 12.21
N TRP A 411 -0.36 22.75 11.29
CA TRP A 411 0.63 22.21 10.34
C TRP A 411 1.31 23.30 9.52
N GLU A 412 0.54 24.16 8.88
CA GLU A 412 1.04 25.27 8.06
C GLU A 412 2.01 26.15 8.86
N LYS A 413 1.62 26.51 10.08
CA LYS A 413 2.45 27.37 10.95
C LYS A 413 3.73 26.68 11.41
N LEU A 414 3.65 25.39 11.80
CA LEU A 414 4.82 24.63 12.26
C LEU A 414 5.85 24.47 11.15
N ILE A 415 5.43 24.14 9.93
CA ILE A 415 6.32 24.03 8.78
C ILE A 415 6.99 25.37 8.48
N ALA A 416 6.23 26.46 8.47
CA ALA A 416 6.77 27.81 8.24
C ALA A 416 7.78 28.22 9.34
N LEU A 417 7.51 27.90 10.61
CA LEU A 417 8.42 28.19 11.72
C LEU A 417 9.68 27.32 11.64
N GLY A 418 9.53 26.01 11.41
CA GLY A 418 10.66 25.08 11.32
C GLY A 418 11.61 25.38 10.17
N LEU A 419 11.09 25.91 9.05
CA LEU A 419 11.92 26.34 7.92
C LEU A 419 12.89 27.48 8.26
N ASN A 420 12.52 28.35 9.19
CA ASN A 420 13.30 29.52 9.60
C ASN A 420 14.02 29.30 10.94
N ALA A 421 13.90 28.10 11.53
CA ALA A 421 14.59 27.78 12.77
C ALA A 421 16.08 27.56 12.53
N SER A 422 16.89 28.10 13.42
CA SER A 422 18.32 27.78 13.47
C SER A 422 18.54 26.34 13.93
N ASP A 423 19.71 25.80 13.63
CA ASP A 423 20.14 24.53 14.18
C ASP A 423 20.22 24.59 15.71
N SER A 424 19.89 23.49 16.33
CA SER A 424 19.81 23.38 17.79
C SER A 424 20.56 22.11 18.22
N ASN A 425 21.14 22.15 19.43
CA ASN A 425 21.73 20.98 20.08
C ASN A 425 20.68 20.07 20.75
N MET A 426 19.39 20.42 20.68
CA MET A 426 18.30 19.58 21.17
C MET A 426 18.25 18.26 20.40
N LYS A 427 18.33 17.16 21.14
CA LYS A 427 18.16 15.81 20.59
C LYS A 427 16.80 15.24 20.97
N ILE A 428 16.06 14.77 19.98
CA ILE A 428 14.76 14.12 20.19
C ILE A 428 14.90 12.67 19.72
N SER A 429 14.62 11.72 20.60
CA SER A 429 14.38 10.34 20.20
C SER A 429 12.90 10.22 19.78
N PRO A 430 12.57 9.98 18.49
CA PRO A 430 11.17 10.03 18.04
C PRO A 430 10.39 8.73 18.28
N LEU A 431 10.88 7.84 19.15
CA LEU A 431 10.44 6.44 19.30
C LEU A 431 9.16 6.30 20.12
N LEU A 432 8.04 6.89 19.68
CA LEU A 432 6.76 6.78 20.37
C LEU A 432 6.25 5.32 20.43
N LEU A 433 6.58 4.52 19.40
CA LEU A 433 6.18 3.10 19.28
C LEU A 433 7.32 2.12 19.53
N GLY A 434 8.54 2.62 19.87
CA GLY A 434 9.76 1.82 19.78
C GLY A 434 10.11 1.50 18.33
N GLU A 435 11.05 0.58 18.12
CA GLU A 435 11.35 0.00 16.79
C GLU A 435 11.29 -1.53 16.86
N ARG A 436 11.16 -2.23 15.72
CA ARG A 436 11.12 -3.69 15.69
C ARG A 436 12.34 -4.36 16.32
N HIS A 437 13.52 -3.73 16.13
CA HIS A 437 14.78 -4.20 16.72
C HIS A 437 15.00 -3.73 18.17
N THR A 438 14.25 -2.72 18.64
CA THR A 438 14.29 -2.16 20.01
C THR A 438 12.88 -1.79 20.49
N PRO A 439 11.98 -2.77 20.70
CA PRO A 439 10.56 -2.51 20.96
C PRO A 439 10.28 -1.82 22.29
N THR A 440 11.21 -1.90 23.24
CA THR A 440 11.11 -1.27 24.57
C THR A 440 11.60 0.18 24.61
N SER A 441 12.26 0.66 23.56
CA SER A 441 12.75 2.04 23.47
C SER A 441 11.58 3.03 23.49
N LYS A 442 11.81 4.20 24.09
CA LYS A 442 10.79 5.25 24.25
C LYS A 442 11.30 6.57 23.70
N ALA A 443 10.37 7.43 23.34
CA ALA A 443 10.68 8.80 22.98
C ALA A 443 11.30 9.56 24.18
N SER A 444 12.31 10.37 23.90
CA SER A 444 12.95 11.25 24.88
C SER A 444 13.36 12.57 24.23
N VAL A 445 13.62 13.57 25.05
CA VAL A 445 14.18 14.85 24.62
C VAL A 445 15.36 15.16 25.54
N GLU A 446 16.50 15.52 24.96
CA GLU A 446 17.73 15.80 25.66
C GLU A 446 18.30 17.19 25.24
N ASN A 447 19.15 17.77 26.07
CA ASN A 447 19.83 19.05 25.83
C ASN A 447 18.85 20.22 25.64
N ILE A 448 17.76 20.25 26.41
CA ILE A 448 16.85 21.40 26.45
C ILE A 448 17.48 22.54 27.25
N ASP A 449 17.51 23.73 26.66
CA ASP A 449 17.94 24.95 27.31
C ASP A 449 17.09 26.17 26.93
N LEU A 450 17.39 27.33 27.50
CA LEU A 450 16.61 28.55 27.27
C LEU A 450 16.64 29.03 25.80
N SER A 451 17.65 28.64 25.04
CA SER A 451 17.84 29.08 23.64
C SER A 451 17.03 28.22 22.64
N ASN A 452 16.70 26.97 22.99
CA ASN A 452 16.15 26.00 22.06
C ASN A 452 14.73 25.49 22.37
N ILE A 453 14.11 25.91 23.48
CA ILE A 453 12.74 25.52 23.88
C ILE A 453 11.64 26.14 23.01
N GLN A 454 11.99 26.94 22.02
CA GLN A 454 11.03 27.57 21.12
C GLN A 454 10.37 26.52 20.19
N LEU A 455 9.09 26.74 19.89
CA LEU A 455 8.29 25.83 19.05
C LEU A 455 8.94 25.55 17.69
N ALA A 456 9.59 26.55 17.10
CA ALA A 456 10.34 26.42 15.84
C ALA A 456 11.47 25.39 15.95
N SER A 457 12.30 25.51 17.00
CA SER A 457 13.44 24.61 17.24
C SER A 457 12.96 23.19 17.56
N VAL A 458 11.94 23.05 18.41
CA VAL A 458 11.35 21.73 18.75
C VAL A 458 10.82 21.02 17.51
N PHE A 459 10.06 21.72 16.65
CA PHE A 459 9.51 21.11 15.45
C PHE A 459 10.59 20.74 14.44
N LYS A 460 11.59 21.61 14.23
CA LYS A 460 12.74 21.30 13.37
C LYS A 460 13.51 20.09 13.89
N SER A 461 13.89 20.08 15.18
CA SER A 461 14.61 18.94 15.78
C SER A 461 13.80 17.64 15.71
N LEU A 462 12.48 17.70 15.81
CA LEU A 462 11.63 16.52 15.65
C LEU A 462 11.65 15.99 14.20
N CYS A 463 11.63 16.88 13.20
CA CYS A 463 11.77 16.48 11.79
C CYS A 463 13.17 15.90 11.50
N ASP A 464 14.22 16.55 12.00
CA ASP A 464 15.60 16.09 11.85
C ASP A 464 15.78 14.70 12.48
N SER A 465 15.25 14.49 13.68
CA SER A 465 15.36 13.22 14.43
C SER A 465 14.68 12.05 13.73
N LEU A 466 13.57 12.28 13.03
CA LEU A 466 12.91 11.23 12.24
C LEU A 466 13.82 10.73 11.11
N ILE A 467 14.52 11.65 10.45
CA ILE A 467 15.45 11.29 9.38
C ILE A 467 16.74 10.72 9.95
N GLU A 468 17.23 11.26 11.07
CA GLU A 468 18.38 10.71 11.79
C GLU A 468 18.13 9.25 12.20
N ASN A 469 16.93 8.92 12.72
CA ASN A 469 16.57 7.55 13.06
C ASN A 469 16.64 6.61 11.84
N LEU A 470 16.12 7.03 10.68
CA LEU A 470 16.28 6.26 9.43
C LEU A 470 17.74 6.17 8.99
N HIS A 471 18.50 7.24 9.12
CA HIS A 471 19.93 7.27 8.80
C HIS A 471 20.73 6.33 9.71
N CYS A 472 20.39 6.24 10.99
CA CYS A 472 20.97 5.25 11.89
C CYS A 472 20.64 3.81 11.47
N MET A 473 19.43 3.57 10.92
CA MET A 473 19.03 2.25 10.42
C MET A 473 19.69 1.89 9.09
N MET A 474 19.79 2.85 8.17
CA MET A 474 20.43 2.71 6.85
C MET A 474 21.30 3.93 6.59
N PRO A 475 22.57 3.92 7.03
CA PRO A 475 23.50 5.01 6.81
C PRO A 475 23.75 5.32 5.33
N LYS A 476 24.12 6.57 5.03
CA LYS A 476 24.42 7.01 3.65
C LYS A 476 25.53 6.20 2.98
N GLU A 477 26.43 5.62 3.73
CA GLU A 477 27.52 4.77 3.24
C GLU A 477 26.98 3.50 2.55
N ILE A 478 25.82 2.99 2.99
CA ILE A 478 25.12 1.88 2.32
C ILE A 478 24.62 2.32 0.94
N LEU A 479 24.00 3.51 0.86
CA LEU A 479 23.53 4.07 -0.40
C LEU A 479 24.70 4.32 -1.36
N GLN A 480 25.84 4.80 -0.85
CA GLN A 480 27.06 5.00 -1.63
C GLN A 480 27.62 3.69 -2.16
N LYS A 481 27.71 2.63 -1.32
CA LYS A 481 28.15 1.29 -1.76
C LYS A 481 27.22 0.73 -2.86
N ALA A 482 25.91 0.96 -2.74
CA ALA A 482 24.92 0.60 -3.74
C ALA A 482 24.90 1.54 -4.97
N LYS A 483 25.76 2.56 -5.02
CA LYS A 483 25.87 3.54 -6.12
C LYS A 483 24.58 4.32 -6.36
N ILE A 484 23.80 4.55 -5.31
CA ILE A 484 22.58 5.35 -5.37
C ILE A 484 22.95 6.81 -5.68
N LYS A 485 22.20 7.44 -6.59
CA LYS A 485 22.44 8.81 -7.06
C LYS A 485 21.40 9.82 -6.58
N ARG A 486 20.18 9.36 -6.29
CA ARG A 486 19.08 10.21 -5.81
C ARG A 486 18.15 9.42 -4.91
N ILE A 487 17.37 10.17 -4.11
CA ILE A 487 16.27 9.64 -3.33
C ILE A 487 14.97 10.08 -3.98
N VAL A 488 14.10 9.13 -4.28
CA VAL A 488 12.74 9.39 -4.77
C VAL A 488 11.80 9.41 -3.58
N GLY A 489 11.26 10.59 -3.28
CA GLY A 489 10.35 10.82 -2.16
C GLY A 489 8.93 10.38 -2.46
N ASN A 490 8.29 9.74 -1.48
CA ASN A 490 6.89 9.33 -1.53
C ASN A 490 6.21 9.55 -0.18
N GLY A 491 4.87 9.55 -0.17
CA GLY A 491 4.07 9.74 1.03
C GLY A 491 3.77 11.20 1.35
N SER A 492 2.57 11.41 1.92
CA SER A 492 2.05 12.75 2.22
C SER A 492 2.80 13.47 3.35
N GLY A 493 3.42 12.70 4.26
CA GLY A 493 4.23 13.26 5.34
C GLY A 493 5.48 13.94 4.80
N LEU A 494 6.14 13.35 3.79
CA LEU A 494 7.33 13.90 3.17
C LEU A 494 7.00 14.99 2.14
N SER A 495 6.06 14.72 1.23
CA SER A 495 5.78 15.63 0.10
C SER A 495 5.22 16.99 0.53
N ARG A 496 4.59 17.08 1.70
CA ARG A 496 3.99 18.32 2.22
C ARG A 496 4.85 19.03 3.28
N ASN A 497 5.96 18.45 3.70
CA ASN A 497 6.79 18.99 4.78
C ASN A 497 8.22 19.28 4.32
N VAL A 498 8.45 20.52 3.91
CA VAL A 498 9.75 20.98 3.41
C VAL A 498 10.85 20.91 4.49
N VAL A 499 10.51 20.94 5.78
CA VAL A 499 11.50 20.77 6.86
C VAL A 499 12.05 19.34 6.85
N LEU A 500 11.18 18.32 6.69
CA LEU A 500 11.61 16.93 6.49
C LEU A 500 12.45 16.76 5.21
N GLN A 501 12.07 17.42 4.12
CA GLN A 501 12.82 17.34 2.85
C GLN A 501 14.25 17.84 3.02
N ARG A 502 14.44 18.98 3.69
CA ARG A 502 15.78 19.51 4.02
C ARG A 502 16.58 18.56 4.94
N ALA A 503 15.92 17.93 5.90
CA ALA A 503 16.57 16.94 6.75
C ALA A 503 17.08 15.74 5.93
N VAL A 504 16.31 15.24 4.96
CA VAL A 504 16.73 14.14 4.05
C VAL A 504 17.99 14.54 3.28
N GLU A 505 17.98 15.71 2.64
CA GLU A 505 19.13 16.22 1.88
C GLU A 505 20.36 16.42 2.77
N HIS A 506 20.16 16.86 4.01
CA HIS A 506 21.25 17.05 4.99
C HIS A 506 21.90 15.72 5.38
N TYR A 507 21.11 14.72 5.83
CA TYR A 507 21.65 13.46 6.33
C TYR A 507 22.21 12.56 5.23
N TYR A 508 21.54 12.46 4.09
CA TYR A 508 21.93 11.55 3.00
C TYR A 508 22.85 12.19 1.97
N SER A 509 22.91 13.53 1.89
CA SER A 509 23.72 14.28 0.92
C SER A 509 23.44 13.86 -0.54
N LEU A 510 22.18 13.50 -0.83
CA LEU A 510 21.66 13.11 -2.14
C LEU A 510 20.46 14.00 -2.52
N PRO A 511 20.25 14.28 -3.82
CA PRO A 511 19.07 15.02 -4.25
C PRO A 511 17.79 14.25 -3.93
N LEU A 512 16.77 14.96 -3.42
CA LEU A 512 15.44 14.45 -3.17
C LEU A 512 14.51 14.91 -4.29
N GLU A 513 13.95 13.95 -5.01
CA GLU A 513 13.02 14.19 -6.11
C GLU A 513 11.67 13.52 -5.83
N PHE A 514 10.59 14.03 -6.45
CA PHE A 514 9.26 13.44 -6.34
C PHE A 514 8.77 13.03 -7.73
N THR A 515 8.34 11.77 -7.83
CA THR A 515 7.76 11.23 -9.06
C THR A 515 6.26 10.95 -8.89
N SER A 516 5.57 10.62 -9.96
CA SER A 516 4.18 10.15 -9.92
C SER A 516 4.04 8.69 -9.46
N GLY A 517 5.12 8.08 -8.98
CA GLY A 517 5.17 6.69 -8.51
C GLY A 517 4.49 6.49 -7.15
N GLY A 518 4.68 5.29 -6.57
CA GLY A 518 4.17 4.91 -5.25
C GLY A 518 2.76 4.35 -5.25
N ASP A 519 2.17 4.12 -6.41
CA ASP A 519 0.89 3.43 -6.56
C ASP A 519 1.13 1.91 -6.69
N ALA A 520 0.81 1.17 -5.63
CA ALA A 520 1.04 -0.28 -5.59
C ALA A 520 0.19 -1.03 -6.64
N ALA A 521 -1.03 -0.56 -6.96
CA ALA A 521 -1.83 -1.15 -8.03
C ALA A 521 -1.15 -1.00 -9.40
N ARG A 522 -0.55 0.18 -9.69
CA ARG A 522 0.28 0.36 -10.88
C ARG A 522 1.49 -0.57 -10.87
N GLY A 523 2.14 -0.72 -9.71
CA GLY A 523 3.28 -1.63 -9.54
C GLY A 523 2.91 -3.08 -9.81
N ALA A 524 1.76 -3.54 -9.32
CA ALA A 524 1.24 -4.86 -9.60
C ALA A 524 1.01 -5.08 -11.12
N ALA A 525 0.52 -4.07 -11.83
CA ALA A 525 0.36 -4.14 -13.29
C ALA A 525 1.73 -4.19 -14.00
N ILE A 526 2.71 -3.40 -13.57
CA ILE A 526 4.07 -3.42 -14.13
C ILE A 526 4.74 -4.78 -13.94
N ALA A 527 4.61 -5.36 -12.76
CA ALA A 527 5.25 -6.63 -12.40
C ALA A 527 4.82 -7.81 -13.29
N VAL A 528 3.58 -7.78 -13.80
CA VAL A 528 3.04 -8.88 -14.62
C VAL A 528 3.15 -8.64 -16.14
N VAL A 529 3.82 -7.58 -16.58
CA VAL A 529 4.00 -7.27 -18.01
C VAL A 529 4.66 -8.44 -18.77
N LYS A 530 5.59 -9.15 -18.12
CA LYS A 530 6.37 -10.25 -18.73
C LYS A 530 5.60 -11.59 -18.78
N ILE A 531 4.45 -11.73 -18.10
CA ILE A 531 3.66 -12.98 -18.15
C ILE A 531 3.21 -13.22 -19.59
N GLN A 532 3.55 -14.38 -20.13
CA GLN A 532 3.08 -14.79 -21.46
C GLN A 532 1.62 -15.24 -21.39
N ASN A 533 0.87 -15.02 -22.47
CA ASN A 533 -0.47 -15.61 -22.60
C ASN A 533 -0.30 -17.14 -22.70
N VAL A 534 -0.93 -17.87 -21.82
CA VAL A 534 -0.93 -19.34 -21.75
C VAL A 534 -1.86 -19.90 -22.83
#